data_315cd3a18ae69541d86dec9aed9b3f96
#
_entry.id   315cd3a18ae69541d86dec9aed9b3f96
#
_cell.length_a   1.000
_cell.length_b   1.000
_cell.length_c   1.000
_cell.angle_alpha   90.00
_cell.angle_beta   90.00
_cell.angle_gamma   90.00
#
_symmetry.space_group_name_H-M   'P 1'
#
loop_
_entity.id
_entity.type
_entity.pdbx_description
1 polymer ?
#
loop_
_entity_poly.entity_id
_entity_poly.type
_entity_poly.pdbx_seq_one_letter_code
_entity_poly.pdbx_strand_id
1 'polypeptide(L)'
;MAAEVLALAGIKVDLFDAMPSVGRKFLLAGVGGMNITHSEAKPAFLSRYAEREAEMAELLGEFDADALRNWIHELGIETFVGTSGRVFPKDMKAAPLLRAWLRRLREHGVTIHNRHRWLGWDAKGRLRIANADGE
;
A
#
# COMPACT_ATOMS: atom_id res chain seq x y z
N MET A 1 1.86 -2.46 -2.80
CA MET A 1 1.69 -3.94 -2.70
C MET A 1 1.85 -4.59 -4.08
N ALA A 2 0.89 -4.45 -5.06
CA ALA A 2 1.01 -5.15 -6.37
C ALA A 2 2.36 -4.94 -7.08
N ALA A 3 2.87 -3.70 -7.16
CA ALA A 3 4.17 -3.42 -7.76
C ALA A 3 5.33 -4.14 -7.06
N GLU A 4 5.26 -4.30 -5.74
CA GLU A 4 6.27 -5.02 -4.95
C GLU A 4 6.24 -6.51 -5.26
N VAL A 5 5.05 -7.12 -5.24
CA VAL A 5 4.88 -8.56 -5.54
C VAL A 5 5.37 -8.88 -6.96
N LEU A 6 5.01 -8.06 -7.94
CA LEU A 6 5.45 -8.24 -9.33
C LEU A 6 6.97 -8.07 -9.47
N ALA A 7 7.55 -7.07 -8.82
CA ALA A 7 9.00 -6.84 -8.87
C ALA A 7 9.79 -7.97 -8.20
N LEU A 8 9.31 -8.48 -7.05
CA LEU A 8 9.91 -9.66 -6.40
C LEU A 8 9.82 -10.92 -7.25
N ALA A 9 8.81 -11.04 -8.11
CA ALA A 9 8.71 -12.11 -9.12
C ALA A 9 9.57 -11.87 -10.38
N GLY A 10 10.44 -10.85 -10.39
CA GLY A 10 11.33 -10.52 -11.51
C GLY A 10 10.65 -9.82 -12.69
N ILE A 11 9.42 -9.34 -12.49
CA ILE A 11 8.68 -8.61 -13.53
C ILE A 11 9.10 -7.14 -13.50
N LYS A 12 9.43 -6.58 -14.67
CA LYS A 12 9.69 -5.15 -14.81
C LYS A 12 8.40 -4.36 -14.53
N VAL A 13 8.45 -3.41 -13.61
CA VAL A 13 7.29 -2.62 -13.19
C VAL A 13 7.53 -1.14 -13.38
N ASP A 14 6.64 -0.48 -14.12
CA ASP A 14 6.55 0.96 -14.24
C ASP A 14 5.28 1.45 -13.50
N LEU A 15 5.43 2.32 -12.50
CA LEU A 15 4.36 2.89 -11.68
C LEU A 15 4.14 4.35 -12.07
N PHE A 16 2.93 4.69 -12.50
CA PHE A 16 2.57 6.04 -12.92
C PHE A 16 1.67 6.71 -11.88
N ASP A 17 1.99 7.95 -11.51
CA ASP A 17 1.17 8.79 -10.65
C ASP A 17 1.01 10.19 -11.27
N ALA A 18 -0.23 10.66 -11.39
CA ALA A 18 -0.54 11.98 -11.94
C ALA A 18 -0.03 13.13 -11.07
N MET A 19 0.27 12.85 -9.79
CA MET A 19 0.70 13.87 -8.83
C MET A 19 2.21 14.07 -8.84
N PRO A 20 2.71 15.20 -8.30
CA PRO A 20 4.14 15.47 -8.18
C PRO A 20 4.91 14.49 -7.29
N SER A 21 4.20 13.74 -6.45
CA SER A 21 4.76 12.70 -5.59
C SER A 21 3.74 11.59 -5.37
N VAL A 22 4.20 10.35 -5.31
CA VAL A 22 3.35 9.18 -5.03
C VAL A 22 2.93 9.11 -3.56
N GLY A 23 1.81 8.43 -3.29
CA GLY A 23 1.37 8.13 -1.93
C GLY A 23 0.74 9.29 -1.18
N ARG A 24 0.27 10.34 -1.85
CA ARG A 24 -0.33 11.53 -1.19
C ARG A 24 -1.56 11.17 -0.36
N LYS A 25 -2.46 10.31 -0.85
CA LYS A 25 -3.62 9.84 -0.06
C LYS A 25 -3.20 9.04 1.16
N PHE A 26 -2.15 8.22 1.04
CA PHE A 26 -1.58 7.48 2.15
C PHE A 26 -1.08 8.44 3.26
N LEU A 27 -0.41 9.53 2.88
CA LEU A 27 0.03 10.55 3.84
C LEU A 27 -1.13 11.30 4.51
N LEU A 28 -2.21 11.56 3.79
CA LEU A 28 -3.42 12.20 4.34
C LEU A 28 -4.13 11.30 5.36
N ALA A 29 -4.14 10.00 5.15
CA ALA A 29 -4.73 9.04 6.08
C ALA A 29 -4.01 9.01 7.46
N GLY A 30 -2.76 9.47 7.51
CA GLY A 30 -1.95 9.53 8.74
C GLY A 30 -2.14 10.80 9.58
N VAL A 31 -3.07 11.69 9.25
CA VAL A 31 -3.38 12.88 10.06
C VAL A 31 -4.06 12.43 11.36
N GLY A 32 -3.42 12.74 12.50
CA GLY A 32 -3.90 12.31 13.83
C GLY A 32 -3.44 10.91 14.26
N GLY A 33 -2.64 10.22 13.44
CA GLY A 33 -2.10 8.89 13.70
C GLY A 33 -2.52 7.87 12.64
N MET A 34 -1.53 7.22 12.05
CA MET A 34 -1.76 6.22 11.00
C MET A 34 -2.20 4.89 11.62
N ASN A 35 -3.50 4.62 11.62
CA ASN A 35 -4.00 3.29 11.93
C ASN A 35 -3.67 2.31 10.77
N ILE A 36 -2.95 1.23 11.09
CA ILE A 36 -2.51 0.22 10.12
C ILE A 36 -3.54 -0.91 10.02
N THR A 37 -3.90 -1.47 11.17
CA THR A 37 -4.81 -2.60 11.32
C THR A 37 -5.35 -2.68 12.75
N HIS A 38 -5.98 -3.79 13.10
CA HIS A 38 -6.46 -4.07 14.45
C HIS A 38 -5.86 -5.39 14.95
N SER A 39 -5.62 -5.48 16.26
CA SER A 39 -4.97 -6.63 16.91
C SER A 39 -5.95 -7.71 17.41
N GLU A 40 -7.22 -7.59 17.08
CA GLU A 40 -8.20 -8.61 17.48
C GLU A 40 -7.94 -9.94 16.77
N ALA A 41 -8.38 -11.04 17.41
CA ALA A 41 -8.26 -12.37 16.83
C ALA A 41 -8.96 -12.48 15.47
N LYS A 42 -8.38 -13.25 14.54
CA LYS A 42 -8.85 -13.38 13.14
C LYS A 42 -10.35 -13.65 13.00
N PRO A 43 -10.99 -14.53 13.80
CA PRO A 43 -12.45 -14.73 13.70
C PRO A 43 -13.26 -13.48 14.00
N ALA A 44 -12.89 -12.72 15.05
CA ALA A 44 -13.55 -11.47 15.40
C ALA A 44 -13.29 -10.37 14.35
N PHE A 45 -12.10 -10.35 13.75
CA PHE A 45 -11.77 -9.44 12.66
C PHE A 45 -12.63 -9.71 11.42
N LEU A 46 -12.79 -10.98 11.04
CA LEU A 46 -13.57 -11.40 9.89
C LEU A 46 -15.07 -11.13 10.07
N SER A 47 -15.63 -11.36 11.27
CA SER A 47 -17.06 -11.15 11.54
C SER A 47 -17.50 -9.68 11.33
N ARG A 48 -16.57 -8.72 11.33
CA ARG A 48 -16.86 -7.31 11.02
C ARG A 48 -17.24 -7.04 9.57
N TYR A 49 -16.97 -7.99 8.67
CA TYR A 49 -17.34 -7.91 7.26
C TYR A 49 -18.75 -8.44 6.97
N ALA A 50 -19.46 -8.91 8.03
CA ALA A 50 -20.86 -9.34 7.96
C ALA A 50 -21.10 -10.35 6.80
N GLU A 51 -21.99 -10.02 5.86
CA GLU A 51 -22.32 -10.87 4.71
C GLU A 51 -21.14 -11.14 3.76
N ARG A 52 -20.02 -10.40 3.89
CA ARG A 52 -18.79 -10.58 3.10
C ARG A 52 -17.70 -11.35 3.83
N GLU A 53 -18.01 -11.94 4.99
CA GLU A 53 -17.04 -12.63 5.83
C GLU A 53 -16.32 -13.76 5.08
N ALA A 54 -17.06 -14.59 4.33
CA ALA A 54 -16.48 -15.71 3.59
C ALA A 54 -15.50 -15.26 2.50
N GLU A 55 -15.87 -14.25 1.72
CA GLU A 55 -15.00 -13.66 0.67
C GLU A 55 -13.74 -13.02 1.28
N MET A 56 -13.93 -12.31 2.40
CA MET A 56 -12.82 -11.69 3.11
C MET A 56 -11.91 -12.70 3.80
N ALA A 57 -12.44 -13.84 4.27
CA ALA A 57 -11.64 -14.91 4.84
C ALA A 57 -10.67 -15.51 3.81
N GLU A 58 -11.12 -15.68 2.55
CA GLU A 58 -10.28 -16.11 1.44
C GLU A 58 -9.18 -15.09 1.14
N LEU A 59 -9.53 -13.81 0.94
CA LEU A 59 -8.57 -12.74 0.64
C LEU A 59 -7.55 -12.53 1.76
N LEU A 60 -7.98 -12.58 3.02
CA LEU A 60 -7.12 -12.42 4.20
C LEU A 60 -6.45 -13.75 4.64
N GLY A 61 -6.67 -14.83 3.90
CA GLY A 61 -5.97 -16.11 4.09
C GLY A 61 -4.48 -15.97 3.83
N GLU A 62 -4.12 -15.26 2.77
CA GLU A 62 -2.75 -15.05 2.30
C GLU A 62 -2.05 -13.85 2.96
N PHE A 63 -2.80 -12.78 3.29
CA PHE A 63 -2.23 -11.55 3.81
C PHE A 63 -3.17 -10.91 4.84
N ASP A 64 -3.08 -11.35 6.08
CA ASP A 64 -3.90 -10.89 7.21
C ASP A 64 -3.25 -9.73 8.00
N ALA A 65 -3.84 -9.38 9.14
CA ALA A 65 -3.37 -8.28 9.99
C ALA A 65 -1.96 -8.52 10.54
N ASP A 66 -1.59 -9.77 10.85
CA ASP A 66 -0.26 -10.12 11.34
C ASP A 66 0.76 -10.11 10.20
N ALA A 67 0.41 -10.63 9.03
CA ALA A 67 1.23 -10.53 7.83
C ALA A 67 1.51 -9.07 7.45
N LEU A 68 0.52 -8.19 7.53
CA LEU A 68 0.69 -6.76 7.31
C LEU A 68 1.66 -6.13 8.33
N ARG A 69 1.55 -6.48 9.61
CA ARG A 69 2.48 -6.00 10.66
C ARG A 69 3.90 -6.46 10.40
N ASN A 70 4.09 -7.74 10.07
CA ASN A 70 5.39 -8.31 9.75
C ASN A 70 6.02 -7.60 8.55
N TRP A 71 5.27 -7.38 7.48
CA TRP A 71 5.71 -6.62 6.32
C TRP A 71 6.17 -5.20 6.68
N ILE A 72 5.47 -4.52 7.60
CA ILE A 72 5.87 -3.18 8.10
C ILE A 72 7.17 -3.26 8.92
N HIS A 73 7.31 -4.30 9.77
CA HIS A 73 8.53 -4.51 10.55
C HIS A 73 9.73 -4.77 9.64
N GLU A 74 9.56 -5.52 8.55
CA GLU A 74 10.59 -5.73 7.53
C GLU A 74 11.03 -4.44 6.82
N LEU A 75 10.17 -3.41 6.80
CA LEU A 75 10.53 -2.05 6.35
C LEU A 75 11.34 -1.26 7.40
N GLY A 76 11.60 -1.85 8.57
CA GLY A 76 12.29 -1.19 9.69
C GLY A 76 11.40 -0.25 10.49
N ILE A 77 10.08 -0.39 10.41
CA ILE A 77 9.12 0.44 11.13
C ILE A 77 8.52 -0.37 12.28
N GLU A 78 8.80 0.00 13.52
CA GLU A 78 8.17 -0.60 14.69
C GLU A 78 6.70 -0.19 14.83
N THR A 79 5.87 -1.12 15.35
CA THR A 79 4.46 -0.88 15.61
C THR A 79 4.10 -1.13 17.07
N PHE A 80 3.05 -0.49 17.55
CA PHE A 80 2.45 -0.78 18.85
C PHE A 80 0.93 -0.92 18.73
N VAL A 81 0.33 -1.57 19.75
CA VAL A 81 -1.12 -1.70 19.87
C VAL A 81 -1.61 -0.63 20.86
N GLY A 82 -2.51 0.22 20.39
CA GLY A 82 -3.18 1.21 21.23
C GLY A 82 -4.25 0.57 22.15
N THR A 83 -4.77 1.33 23.09
CA THR A 83 -5.79 0.87 24.07
C THR A 83 -7.08 0.39 23.44
N SER A 84 -7.39 0.86 22.22
CA SER A 84 -8.57 0.42 21.45
C SER A 84 -8.32 -0.84 20.60
N GLY A 85 -7.16 -1.48 20.71
CA GLY A 85 -6.76 -2.61 19.86
C GLY A 85 -6.25 -2.19 18.46
N ARG A 86 -6.28 -0.91 18.10
CA ARG A 86 -5.73 -0.42 16.85
C ARG A 86 -4.21 -0.48 16.85
N VAL A 87 -3.64 -0.83 15.70
CA VAL A 87 -2.19 -0.91 15.51
C VAL A 87 -1.68 0.33 14.80
N PHE A 88 -0.61 0.93 15.33
CA PHE A 88 -0.01 2.16 14.81
C PHE A 88 1.50 1.98 14.64
N PRO A 89 2.16 2.72 13.73
CA PRO A 89 3.59 2.93 13.78
C PRO A 89 3.97 3.60 15.11
N LYS A 90 5.14 3.28 15.66
CA LYS A 90 5.61 3.81 16.95
C LYS A 90 5.65 5.34 17.01
N ASP A 91 5.97 5.99 15.90
CA ASP A 91 6.00 7.44 15.74
C ASP A 91 4.64 8.05 15.31
N MET A 92 3.60 7.23 15.14
CA MET A 92 2.24 7.62 14.71
C MET A 92 2.16 8.20 13.29
N LYS A 93 3.27 8.22 12.53
CA LYS A 93 3.38 8.93 11.25
C LYS A 93 3.39 8.00 10.04
N ALA A 94 2.69 8.40 8.98
CA ALA A 94 2.68 7.70 7.70
C ALA A 94 3.97 7.91 6.87
N ALA A 95 4.60 9.09 7.00
CA ALA A 95 5.70 9.48 6.13
C ALA A 95 6.96 8.60 6.23
N PRO A 96 7.44 8.15 7.42
CA PRO A 96 8.56 7.22 7.51
C PRO A 96 8.26 5.89 6.83
N LEU A 97 7.07 5.32 7.05
CA LEU A 97 6.64 4.08 6.42
C LEU A 97 6.61 4.21 4.89
N LEU A 98 6.00 5.27 4.37
CA LEU A 98 5.96 5.50 2.91
C LEU A 98 7.37 5.63 2.33
N ARG A 99 8.28 6.37 2.98
CA ARG A 99 9.67 6.51 2.51
C ARG A 99 10.41 5.17 2.47
N ALA A 100 10.27 4.37 3.52
CA ALA A 100 10.88 3.05 3.58
C ALA A 100 10.35 2.13 2.48
N TRP A 101 9.05 2.13 2.26
CA TRP A 101 8.40 1.35 1.20
C TRP A 101 8.83 1.80 -0.20
N LEU A 102 8.83 3.10 -0.49
CA LEU A 102 9.28 3.63 -1.79
C LEU A 102 10.76 3.33 -2.05
N ARG A 103 11.60 3.31 -1.02
CA ARG A 103 13.00 2.88 -1.14
C ARG A 103 13.08 1.41 -1.54
N ARG A 104 12.38 0.51 -0.83
CA ARG A 104 12.30 -0.93 -1.15
C ARG A 104 11.83 -1.17 -2.59
N LEU A 105 10.79 -0.47 -3.04
CA LEU A 105 10.31 -0.58 -4.42
C LEU A 105 11.40 -0.25 -5.44
N ARG A 106 12.16 0.82 -5.23
CA ARG A 106 13.27 1.21 -6.12
C ARG A 106 14.42 0.20 -6.08
N GLU A 107 14.75 -0.33 -4.91
CA GLU A 107 15.77 -1.38 -4.74
C GLU A 107 15.39 -2.66 -5.50
N HIS A 108 14.10 -2.95 -5.64
CA HIS A 108 13.57 -4.04 -6.46
C HIS A 108 13.32 -3.66 -7.93
N GLY A 109 13.82 -2.52 -8.39
CA GLY A 109 13.79 -2.13 -9.80
C GLY A 109 12.47 -1.53 -10.28
N VAL A 110 11.54 -1.17 -9.38
CA VAL A 110 10.31 -0.45 -9.76
C VAL A 110 10.66 0.98 -10.19
N THR A 111 10.31 1.34 -11.41
CA THR A 111 10.45 2.71 -11.93
C THR A 111 9.20 3.51 -11.59
N ILE A 112 9.37 4.69 -10.98
CA ILE A 112 8.25 5.55 -10.57
C ILE A 112 8.25 6.81 -11.43
N HIS A 113 7.15 7.02 -12.14
CA HIS A 113 6.90 8.16 -13.02
C HIS A 113 5.87 9.09 -12.38
N ASN A 114 6.33 10.17 -11.76
CA ASN A 114 5.47 11.23 -11.24
C ASN A 114 5.02 12.18 -12.34
N ARG A 115 3.89 12.87 -12.14
CA ARG A 115 3.28 13.82 -13.11
C ARG A 115 2.90 13.13 -14.43
N HIS A 116 2.56 11.85 -14.37
CA HIS A 116 2.13 11.05 -15.50
C HIS A 116 0.70 10.59 -15.26
N ARG A 117 -0.25 11.17 -16.01
CA ARG A 117 -1.68 10.88 -15.88
C ARG A 117 -2.10 9.82 -16.88
N TRP A 118 -2.71 8.73 -16.40
CA TRP A 118 -3.37 7.77 -17.25
C TRP A 118 -4.63 8.37 -17.87
N LEU A 119 -4.74 8.28 -19.21
CA LEU A 119 -5.85 8.79 -20.02
C LEU A 119 -6.75 7.69 -20.59
N GLY A 120 -6.53 6.42 -20.19
CA GLY A 120 -7.24 5.27 -20.74
C GLY A 120 -6.43 4.50 -21.77
N TRP A 121 -7.11 3.87 -22.71
CA TRP A 121 -6.53 3.02 -23.73
C TRP A 121 -6.71 3.66 -25.11
N ASP A 122 -5.77 3.45 -26.03
CA ASP A 122 -5.97 3.78 -27.43
C ASP A 122 -6.77 2.69 -28.18
N ALA A 123 -7.08 2.94 -29.46
CA ALA A 123 -7.83 1.99 -30.29
C ALA A 123 -7.08 0.65 -30.54
N LYS A 124 -5.77 0.59 -30.21
CA LYS A 124 -4.93 -0.61 -30.33
C LYS A 124 -4.69 -1.30 -28.97
N GLY A 125 -5.40 -0.89 -27.94
CA GLY A 125 -5.25 -1.44 -26.57
C GLY A 125 -3.96 -1.05 -25.86
N ARG A 126 -3.28 0.04 -26.26
CA ARG A 126 -2.09 0.55 -25.57
C ARG A 126 -2.49 1.61 -24.54
N LEU A 127 -1.75 1.67 -23.44
CA LEU A 127 -1.92 2.70 -22.41
C LEU A 127 -1.65 4.10 -23.00
N ARG A 128 -2.53 5.05 -22.70
CA ARG A 128 -2.32 6.46 -22.98
C ARG A 128 -1.94 7.18 -21.69
N ILE A 129 -0.75 7.74 -21.63
CA ILE A 129 -0.21 8.44 -20.48
C ILE A 129 0.17 9.85 -20.94
N ALA A 130 -0.36 10.88 -20.28
CA ALA A 130 0.10 12.25 -20.45
C ALA A 130 1.11 12.59 -19.36
N ASN A 131 2.25 13.15 -19.77
CA ASN A 131 3.25 13.72 -18.85
C ASN A 131 2.86 15.17 -18.43
N ALA A 132 3.75 15.86 -17.71
CA ALA A 132 3.53 17.25 -17.28
C ALA A 132 3.37 18.25 -18.44
N ASP A 133 3.91 17.90 -19.62
CA ASP A 133 3.91 18.73 -20.83
C ASP A 133 2.73 18.38 -21.76
N GLY A 134 1.91 17.41 -21.40
CA GLY A 134 0.69 17.03 -22.13
C GLY A 134 0.90 16.01 -23.25
N GLU A 135 2.08 15.41 -23.35
CA GLU A 135 2.44 14.36 -24.32
C GLU A 135 2.26 12.94 -23.73
#